data_cc4d672e15115b877f85c9e8db60043e
#
_entry.id   cc4d672e15115b877f85c9e8db60043e
#
_cell.length_a   1.000
_cell.length_b   1.000
_cell.length_c   1.000
_cell.angle_alpha   90.00
_cell.angle_beta   90.00
_cell.angle_gamma   90.00
#
_symmetry.space_group_name_H-M   'P 1'
#
loop_
_entity.id
_entity.type
_entity.pdbx_description
1 polymer ?
#
loop_
_entity_poly.entity_id
_entity_poly.type
_entity_poly.pdbx_seq_one_letter_code
_entity_poly.pdbx_strand_id
1 'polypeptide(L)'
;MQTISAVPNLIRVGCTTLETRQHALDLGRTLVALDLVACAQVVGPVASVYRWEGKIDESEEWELRLKYSRGNEDALRRCIGEKHPYNEPQWISWEVDASEGYAKWVTLKKAG
;
A
#
# COMPACT_ATOMS: atom_id res chain seq x y z
N MET A 1 -21.33 -12.87 -29.96
CA MET A 1 -21.36 -11.86 -28.97
C MET A 1 -20.18 -11.94 -28.03
N GLN A 2 -19.60 -10.89 -27.85
CA GLN A 2 -18.41 -10.78 -27.06
C GLN A 2 -18.74 -10.80 -25.58
N THR A 3 -18.15 -11.69 -24.89
CA THR A 3 -18.28 -11.68 -23.44
C THR A 3 -17.30 -10.69 -22.88
N ILE A 4 -17.78 -9.80 -22.11
CA ILE A 4 -16.91 -8.85 -21.48
C ILE A 4 -16.16 -9.58 -20.39
N SER A 5 -14.90 -9.65 -20.55
CA SER A 5 -14.07 -10.15 -19.50
C SER A 5 -14.22 -9.24 -18.34
N ALA A 6 -14.62 -9.77 -17.27
CA ALA A 6 -15.02 -8.96 -16.20
C ALA A 6 -13.97 -7.98 -15.80
N VAL A 7 -12.80 -8.22 -15.57
CA VAL A 7 -11.89 -7.22 -15.02
C VAL A 7 -10.47 -7.69 -15.14
N PRO A 8 -10.01 -7.76 -16.34
CA PRO A 8 -8.72 -8.43 -16.56
C PRO A 8 -7.53 -7.73 -15.93
N ASN A 9 -7.61 -6.43 -15.70
CA ASN A 9 -6.41 -5.67 -15.33
C ASN A 9 -6.50 -5.02 -13.96
N LEU A 10 -7.29 -5.58 -13.07
CA LEU A 10 -7.42 -5.00 -11.74
C LEU A 10 -6.25 -5.38 -10.84
N ILE A 11 -5.74 -4.38 -10.16
CA ILE A 11 -4.77 -4.55 -9.08
C ILE A 11 -5.28 -3.79 -7.87
N ARG A 12 -4.59 -3.95 -6.75
CA ARG A 12 -4.94 -3.20 -5.54
C ARG A 12 -3.88 -2.14 -5.28
N VAL A 13 -4.36 -1.02 -4.73
CA VAL A 13 -3.48 0.03 -4.19
C VAL A 13 -3.84 0.19 -2.74
N GLY A 14 -2.83 0.22 -1.88
CA GLY A 14 -3.04 0.48 -0.47
C GLY A 14 -2.14 1.59 0.00
N CYS A 15 -2.58 2.30 1.03
CA CYS A 15 -1.81 3.41 1.59
C CYS A 15 -1.78 3.35 3.10
N THR A 16 -0.61 3.66 3.65
CA THR A 16 -0.44 3.92 5.07
C THR A 16 0.48 5.14 5.21
N THR A 17 0.58 5.69 6.40
CA THR A 17 1.46 6.84 6.64
C THR A 17 2.43 6.50 7.75
N LEU A 18 3.63 7.07 7.66
CA LEU A 18 4.70 6.85 8.61
C LEU A 18 5.26 8.20 9.05
N GLU A 19 5.88 8.21 10.22
CA GLU A 19 6.40 9.44 10.79
C GLU A 19 7.61 9.98 10.04
N THR A 20 8.45 9.10 9.49
CA THR A 20 9.66 9.53 8.78
C THR A 20 9.75 8.84 7.43
N ARG A 21 10.48 9.49 6.52
CA ARG A 21 10.77 8.91 5.22
C ARG A 21 11.47 7.56 5.36
N GLN A 22 12.41 7.48 6.31
CA GLN A 22 13.17 6.25 6.49
C GLN A 22 12.29 5.09 6.97
N HIS A 23 11.36 5.35 7.88
CA HIS A 23 10.42 4.32 8.31
C HIS A 23 9.57 3.82 7.14
N ALA A 24 9.13 4.75 6.27
CA ALA A 24 8.34 4.36 5.11
C ALA A 24 9.15 3.50 4.15
N LEU A 25 10.40 3.90 3.88
CA LEU A 25 11.27 3.12 3.01
C LEU A 25 11.55 1.74 3.57
N ASP A 26 11.81 1.65 4.86
CA ASP A 26 12.11 0.37 5.50
C ASP A 26 10.93 -0.58 5.43
N LEU A 27 9.74 -0.07 5.73
CA LEU A 27 8.54 -0.90 5.64
C LEU A 27 8.29 -1.31 4.20
N GLY A 28 8.44 -0.37 3.27
CA GLY A 28 8.25 -0.68 1.86
C GLY A 28 9.19 -1.77 1.37
N ARG A 29 10.47 -1.69 1.74
CA ARG A 29 11.44 -2.72 1.38
C ARG A 29 11.08 -4.08 1.94
N THR A 30 10.63 -4.10 3.19
CA THR A 30 10.22 -5.33 3.84
C THR A 30 9.07 -5.98 3.11
N LEU A 31 8.07 -5.19 2.74
CA LEU A 31 6.88 -5.71 2.07
C LEU A 31 7.20 -6.23 0.67
N VAL A 32 8.09 -5.56 -0.04
CA VAL A 32 8.55 -6.04 -1.35
C VAL A 32 9.35 -7.33 -1.19
N ALA A 33 10.24 -7.36 -0.21
CA ALA A 33 11.08 -8.53 0.03
C ALA A 33 10.24 -9.76 0.40
N LEU A 34 9.14 -9.56 1.11
CA LEU A 34 8.22 -10.62 1.48
C LEU A 34 7.27 -11.00 0.35
N ASP A 35 7.37 -10.34 -0.77
CA ASP A 35 6.53 -10.58 -1.95
C ASP A 35 5.05 -10.32 -1.68
N LEU A 36 4.77 -9.45 -0.72
CA LEU A 36 3.40 -9.05 -0.42
C LEU A 36 2.94 -7.92 -1.31
N VAL A 37 3.86 -7.11 -1.81
CA VAL A 37 3.57 -6.06 -2.77
C VAL A 37 4.58 -6.12 -3.90
N ALA A 38 4.17 -5.66 -5.08
CA ALA A 38 5.08 -5.59 -6.21
C ALA A 38 5.87 -4.29 -6.22
N CYS A 39 5.28 -3.24 -5.67
CA CYS A 39 5.87 -1.91 -5.73
C CYS A 39 5.48 -1.13 -4.49
N ALA A 40 6.44 -0.38 -3.96
CA ALA A 40 6.21 0.53 -2.84
C ALA A 40 6.77 1.89 -3.22
N GLN A 41 5.98 2.93 -3.04
CA GLN A 41 6.39 4.29 -3.35
C GLN A 41 6.19 5.15 -2.11
N VAL A 42 7.14 6.03 -1.84
CA VAL A 42 7.09 6.92 -0.69
C VAL A 42 6.84 8.33 -1.20
N VAL A 43 5.79 8.95 -0.70
CA VAL A 43 5.40 10.29 -1.12
C VAL A 43 5.35 11.18 0.13
N GLY A 44 5.97 12.31 0.04
CA GLY A 44 5.96 13.24 1.17
C GLY A 44 6.98 14.35 1.01
N PRO A 45 7.08 15.21 2.03
CA PRO A 45 6.28 15.14 3.26
C PRO A 45 4.84 15.56 3.02
N VAL A 46 3.93 14.97 3.79
CA VAL A 46 2.51 15.26 3.75
C VAL A 46 2.14 15.96 5.05
N ALA A 47 1.44 17.08 4.97
CA ALA A 47 0.92 17.73 6.15
C ALA A 47 -0.41 17.12 6.51
N SER A 48 -0.47 16.47 7.66
CA SER A 48 -1.68 15.78 8.12
C SER A 48 -2.32 16.59 9.23
N VAL A 49 -3.62 16.82 9.11
CA VAL A 49 -4.39 17.53 10.12
C VAL A 49 -5.48 16.57 10.58
N TYR A 50 -5.57 16.34 11.88
CA TYR A 50 -6.47 15.31 12.38
C TYR A 50 -6.88 15.63 13.82
N ARG A 51 -7.91 14.93 14.28
CA ARG A 51 -8.37 15.08 15.66
C ARG A 51 -7.70 14.02 16.51
N TRP A 52 -7.11 14.47 17.60
CA TRP A 52 -6.45 13.60 18.54
C TRP A 52 -6.80 14.05 19.95
N GLU A 53 -7.38 13.15 20.74
CA GLU A 53 -7.77 13.42 22.14
C GLU A 53 -8.57 14.70 22.28
N GLY A 54 -9.54 14.89 21.39
CA GLY A 54 -10.44 16.04 21.43
C GLY A 54 -9.88 17.34 20.89
N LYS A 55 -8.65 17.32 20.41
CA LYS A 55 -7.99 18.51 19.86
C LYS A 55 -7.65 18.32 18.41
N ILE A 56 -7.45 19.42 17.70
CA ILE A 56 -6.97 19.36 16.33
C ILE A 56 -5.46 19.41 16.38
N ASP A 57 -4.84 18.44 15.74
CA ASP A 57 -3.40 18.29 15.73
C ASP A 57 -2.90 18.30 14.29
N GLU A 58 -1.62 18.62 14.13
CA GLU A 58 -0.98 18.62 12.82
C GLU A 58 0.35 17.91 12.94
N SER A 59 0.69 17.16 11.91
CA SER A 59 2.01 16.53 11.87
C SER A 59 2.44 16.35 10.43
N GLU A 60 3.73 16.18 10.26
CA GLU A 60 4.31 15.85 8.97
C GLU A 60 4.42 14.33 8.89
N GLU A 61 3.97 13.76 7.78
CA GLU A 61 4.03 12.32 7.59
C GLU A 61 4.52 11.99 6.19
N TRP A 62 4.82 10.73 5.99
CA TRP A 62 5.23 10.20 4.70
C TRP A 62 4.27 9.09 4.31
N GLU A 63 3.70 9.18 3.12
CA GLU A 63 2.74 8.20 2.64
C GLU A 63 3.48 7.08 1.94
N LEU A 64 3.12 5.85 2.30
CA LEU A 64 3.63 4.66 1.64
C LEU A 64 2.50 4.10 0.79
N ARG A 65 2.68 4.14 -0.52
CA ARG A 65 1.72 3.63 -1.49
C ARG A 65 2.20 2.29 -2.01
N LEU A 66 1.31 1.34 -1.99
CA LEU A 66 1.64 -0.05 -2.31
C LEU A 66 0.77 -0.52 -3.46
N LYS A 67 1.39 -1.22 -4.43
CA LYS A 67 0.65 -1.86 -5.51
C LYS A 67 0.85 -3.35 -5.39
N TYR A 68 -0.25 -4.10 -5.45
CA TYR A 68 -0.17 -5.53 -5.16
C TYR A 68 -1.35 -6.28 -5.75
N SER A 69 -1.26 -7.58 -5.72
CA SER A 69 -2.32 -8.47 -6.19
C SER A 69 -3.42 -8.56 -5.15
N ARG A 70 -4.65 -8.68 -5.63
CA ARG A 70 -5.82 -8.83 -4.77
C ARG A 70 -5.66 -9.93 -3.74
N GLY A 71 -5.08 -11.04 -4.13
CA GLY A 71 -4.93 -12.19 -3.22
C GLY A 71 -4.05 -11.93 -2.02
N ASN A 72 -3.26 -10.85 -2.05
CA ASN A 72 -2.35 -10.54 -0.94
C ASN A 72 -2.96 -9.61 0.11
N GLU A 73 -4.21 -9.17 -0.08
CA GLU A 73 -4.79 -8.16 0.80
C GLU A 73 -4.75 -8.55 2.27
N ASP A 74 -5.21 -9.75 2.61
CA ASP A 74 -5.29 -10.15 4.02
C ASP A 74 -3.92 -10.31 4.64
N ALA A 75 -2.99 -10.94 3.92
CA ALA A 75 -1.62 -11.12 4.41
C ALA A 75 -0.93 -9.77 4.59
N LEU A 76 -1.17 -8.85 3.66
CA LEU A 76 -0.59 -7.51 3.72
C LEU A 76 -1.12 -6.75 4.93
N ARG A 77 -2.43 -6.77 5.16
CA ARG A 77 -3.02 -6.12 6.33
C ARG A 77 -2.42 -6.66 7.63
N ARG A 78 -2.26 -7.96 7.69
CA ARG A 78 -1.68 -8.59 8.88
C ARG A 78 -0.25 -8.12 9.10
N CYS A 79 0.53 -8.10 8.04
CA CYS A 79 1.92 -7.68 8.13
C CYS A 79 2.04 -6.21 8.53
N ILE A 80 1.20 -5.35 7.95
CA ILE A 80 1.17 -3.93 8.33
C ILE A 80 0.84 -3.81 9.82
N GLY A 81 -0.15 -4.54 10.31
CA GLY A 81 -0.51 -4.50 11.72
C GLY A 81 0.60 -4.92 12.65
N GLU A 82 1.45 -5.85 12.20
CA GLU A 82 2.55 -6.34 13.01
C GLU A 82 3.78 -5.45 12.98
N LYS A 83 4.05 -4.83 11.85
CA LYS A 83 5.33 -4.15 11.64
C LYS A 83 5.24 -2.63 11.68
N HIS A 84 4.05 -2.07 11.60
CA HIS A 84 3.89 -0.63 11.63
C HIS A 84 4.18 -0.10 13.03
N PRO A 85 4.91 1.02 13.15
CA PRO A 85 5.24 1.55 14.48
C PRO A 85 4.08 2.20 15.22
N TYR A 86 3.00 2.56 14.53
CA TYR A 86 1.83 3.17 15.17
C TYR A 86 0.94 2.10 15.79
N ASN A 87 0.28 2.44 16.89
CA ASN A 87 -0.71 1.53 17.50
C ASN A 87 -1.91 1.32 16.59
N GLU A 88 -2.36 2.38 15.96
CA GLU A 88 -3.50 2.30 15.05
C GLU A 88 -3.10 2.96 13.73
N PRO A 89 -2.41 2.23 12.84
CA PRO A 89 -1.97 2.82 11.59
C PRO A 89 -3.12 3.05 10.63
N GLN A 90 -3.00 4.08 9.81
CA GLN A 90 -3.89 4.24 8.69
C GLN A 90 -3.70 3.07 7.73
N TRP A 91 -4.80 2.51 7.30
CA TRP A 91 -4.77 1.58 6.17
C TRP A 91 -6.03 1.78 5.34
N ILE A 92 -5.83 2.18 4.10
CA ILE A 92 -6.91 2.26 3.14
C ILE A 92 -6.46 1.54 1.88
N SER A 93 -7.40 0.90 1.21
CA SER A 93 -7.06 0.22 -0.03
C SER A 93 -8.27 0.20 -0.96
N TRP A 94 -7.98 0.10 -2.25
CA TRP A 94 -9.04 0.06 -3.27
C TRP A 94 -8.51 -0.65 -4.51
N GLU A 95 -9.46 -1.06 -5.34
CA GLU A 95 -9.13 -1.68 -6.62
C GLU A 95 -8.99 -0.60 -7.67
N VAL A 96 -8.02 -0.78 -8.57
CA VAL A 96 -7.84 0.13 -9.69
C VAL A 96 -7.60 -0.68 -10.95
N ASP A 97 -7.99 -0.08 -12.07
CA ASP A 97 -7.70 -0.62 -13.38
C ASP A 97 -6.29 -0.17 -13.77
N ALA A 98 -5.51 -1.08 -14.28
CA ALA A 98 -4.15 -0.79 -14.70
C ALA A 98 -3.98 -1.21 -16.16
N SER A 99 -2.94 -0.72 -16.81
CA SER A 99 -2.62 -1.20 -18.14
C SER A 99 -2.30 -2.69 -18.08
N GLU A 100 -2.54 -3.38 -19.16
CA GLU A 100 -2.36 -4.83 -19.20
C GLU A 100 -0.95 -5.25 -18.80
N GLY A 101 0.05 -4.59 -19.34
CA GLY A 101 1.44 -4.94 -19.02
C GLY A 101 1.77 -4.71 -17.57
N TYR A 102 1.32 -3.58 -17.01
CA TYR A 102 1.60 -3.26 -15.63
C TYR A 102 0.85 -4.22 -14.68
N ALA A 103 -0.40 -4.51 -14.99
CA ALA A 103 -1.18 -5.46 -14.19
C ALA A 103 -0.51 -6.82 -14.16
N LYS A 104 -0.01 -7.29 -15.29
CA LYS A 104 0.73 -8.55 -15.35
C LYS A 104 1.98 -8.49 -14.48
N TRP A 105 2.72 -7.39 -14.58
CA TRP A 105 3.93 -7.25 -13.78
C TRP A 105 3.64 -7.28 -12.29
N VAL A 106 2.58 -6.61 -11.85
CA VAL A 106 2.20 -6.56 -10.44
C VAL A 106 1.80 -7.94 -9.94
N THR A 107 1.11 -8.73 -10.78
CA THR A 107 0.55 -10.00 -10.33
C THR A 107 1.47 -11.18 -10.53
N LEU A 108 2.53 -11.04 -11.32
CA LEU A 108 3.47 -12.12 -11.54
C LEU A 108 4.36 -12.30 -10.32
N LYS A 109 4.43 -13.53 -9.84
CA LYS A 109 5.37 -13.83 -8.80
C LYS A 109 6.75 -13.96 -9.41
N LYS A 110 7.68 -13.30 -8.80
CA LYS A 110 9.05 -13.36 -9.27
C LYS A 110 9.65 -14.69 -8.86
N ALA A 111 10.25 -15.35 -9.81
CA ALA A 111 10.96 -16.57 -9.51
C ALA A 111 12.32 -16.20 -8.94
N GLY A 112 12.62 -16.74 -7.84
CA GLY A 112 13.92 -16.60 -7.21
C GLY A 112 14.30 -15.25 -6.73
#